data_9ef24ee3a1aa56dc64994c7ff5c54887
#
_entry.id   9ef24ee3a1aa56dc64994c7ff5c54887
#
_cell.length_a   1.000
_cell.length_b   1.000
_cell.length_c   1.000
_cell.angle_alpha   90.00
_cell.angle_beta   90.00
_cell.angle_gamma   90.00
#
_symmetry.space_group_name_H-M   'P 1'
#
loop_
_entity.id
_entity.type
_entity.pdbx_description
1 polymer ?
#
loop_
_entity_poly.entity_id
_entity_poly.type
_entity_poly.pdbx_seq_one_letter_code
_entity_poly.pdbx_strand_id
1 'polypeptide(L)'
;MIDNNLFRSDFIIITGGPGSGKTTLLDEIFKNNYKYIPEVAREIIRTQVSSEGDALPWKNVKKYRDLMLDKSIEGFISAMSNPQKQPLFFDRGIPDTLAYTHLINIPISKKLESATRKYVYNKKVFILPPWKDIYKTDSERKQDFEEAVATYKIMFETYKHLGYELIEVPKLSVEERASFIIKNVVFSEL
;
A
#
# COMPACT_ATOMS: atom_id res chain seq x y z
N MET A 1 -21.41 6.79 -19.71
CA MET A 1 -21.49 6.11 -18.38
C MET A 1 -20.83 7.06 -17.40
N ILE A 2 -21.59 7.56 -16.42
CA ILE A 2 -21.03 8.43 -15.37
C ILE A 2 -20.09 7.53 -14.57
N ASP A 3 -18.79 7.82 -14.62
CA ASP A 3 -17.78 7.11 -13.83
C ASP A 3 -18.07 7.39 -12.35
N ASN A 4 -18.74 6.46 -11.69
CA ASN A 4 -19.11 6.54 -10.28
C ASN A 4 -17.90 6.21 -9.41
N ASN A 5 -16.74 6.83 -9.71
CA ASN A 5 -15.55 6.63 -8.92
C ASN A 5 -15.68 7.37 -7.57
N LEU A 6 -15.15 6.75 -6.53
CA LEU A 6 -15.08 7.31 -5.18
C LEU A 6 -13.68 7.90 -5.00
N PHE A 7 -13.49 9.13 -5.47
CA PHE A 7 -12.21 9.83 -5.33
C PHE A 7 -12.10 10.51 -3.96
N ARG A 8 -10.93 10.32 -3.31
CA ARG A 8 -10.60 10.94 -2.02
C ARG A 8 -9.19 11.55 -2.10
N SER A 9 -9.15 12.89 -2.22
CA SER A 9 -7.91 13.66 -2.25
C SER A 9 -7.15 13.63 -0.92
N ASP A 10 -7.83 13.39 0.18
CA ASP A 10 -7.28 13.27 1.54
C ASP A 10 -6.77 11.86 1.89
N PHE A 11 -6.94 10.86 1.02
CA PHE A 11 -6.43 9.49 1.21
C PHE A 11 -5.08 9.34 0.51
N ILE A 12 -4.01 9.26 1.28
CA ILE A 12 -2.63 9.26 0.81
C ILE A 12 -2.02 7.86 0.93
N ILE A 13 -1.61 7.28 -0.17
CA ILE A 13 -0.94 5.98 -0.15
C ILE A 13 0.56 6.15 0.11
N ILE A 14 1.08 5.33 1.03
CA ILE A 14 2.49 5.05 1.21
C ILE A 14 2.72 3.59 0.84
N THR A 15 3.57 3.34 -0.16
CA THR A 15 3.87 2.00 -0.64
C THR A 15 5.38 1.77 -0.80
N GLY A 16 5.76 0.55 -1.15
CA GLY A 16 7.17 0.16 -1.34
C GLY A 16 7.36 -1.33 -1.13
N GLY A 17 8.45 -1.86 -1.64
CA GLY A 17 8.82 -3.28 -1.50
C GLY A 17 9.06 -3.71 -0.05
N PRO A 18 9.25 -5.01 0.18
CA PRO A 18 9.63 -5.52 1.49
C PRO A 18 10.96 -4.89 1.94
N GLY A 19 11.12 -4.66 3.23
CA GLY A 19 12.37 -4.12 3.79
C GLY A 19 12.66 -2.63 3.52
N SER A 20 11.75 -1.89 2.90
CA SER A 20 11.93 -0.47 2.58
C SER A 20 11.82 0.48 3.79
N GLY A 21 11.54 -0.02 4.99
CA GLY A 21 11.38 0.79 6.21
C GLY A 21 10.01 1.47 6.34
N LYS A 22 8.99 0.96 5.66
CA LYS A 22 7.64 1.55 5.62
C LYS A 22 6.96 1.57 7.00
N THR A 23 7.01 0.48 7.76
CA THR A 23 6.41 0.40 9.11
C THR A 23 6.97 1.48 10.04
N THR A 24 8.30 1.57 10.13
CA THR A 24 8.98 2.58 10.98
C THR A 24 8.60 4.01 10.56
N LEU A 25 8.46 4.24 9.26
CA LEU A 25 8.04 5.55 8.73
C LEU A 25 6.60 5.89 9.09
N LEU A 26 5.68 4.92 9.00
CA LEU A 26 4.28 5.11 9.39
C LEU A 26 4.13 5.36 10.89
N ASP A 27 4.91 4.69 11.72
CA ASP A 27 4.97 4.94 13.16
C ASP A 27 5.44 6.37 13.46
N GLU A 28 6.40 6.90 12.69
CA GLU A 28 6.86 8.27 12.83
C GLU A 28 5.81 9.29 12.36
N ILE A 29 5.10 9.01 11.27
CA ILE A 29 3.96 9.81 10.80
C ILE A 29 2.85 9.83 11.88
N PHE A 30 2.59 8.71 12.54
CA PHE A 30 1.62 8.63 13.63
C PHE A 30 2.05 9.48 14.84
N LYS A 31 3.32 9.50 15.22
CA LYS A 31 3.86 10.40 16.27
C LYS A 31 3.67 11.88 15.94
N ASN A 32 3.64 12.23 14.67
CA ASN A 32 3.32 13.57 14.17
C ASN A 32 1.81 13.86 14.10
N ASN A 33 0.97 13.08 14.81
CA ASN A 33 -0.49 13.21 14.93
C ASN A 33 -1.29 12.92 13.64
N TYR A 34 -0.71 12.26 12.66
CA TYR A 34 -1.45 11.76 11.50
C TYR A 34 -1.87 10.31 11.71
N LYS A 35 -3.06 9.96 11.27
CA LYS A 35 -3.57 8.58 11.31
C LYS A 35 -3.21 7.83 10.05
N TYR A 36 -3.14 6.52 10.15
CA TYR A 36 -3.02 5.65 8.98
C TYR A 36 -3.88 4.39 9.12
N ILE A 37 -4.25 3.82 7.97
CA ILE A 37 -4.89 2.51 7.83
C ILE A 37 -3.77 1.50 7.62
N PRO A 38 -3.64 0.48 8.49
CA PRO A 38 -2.56 -0.49 8.41
C PRO A 38 -2.70 -1.46 7.23
N GLU A 39 -1.58 -2.09 6.85
CA GLU A 39 -1.51 -3.11 5.82
C GLU A 39 -2.37 -4.33 6.18
N VAL A 40 -3.25 -4.72 5.26
CA VAL A 40 -4.18 -5.86 5.47
C VAL A 40 -3.51 -7.23 5.37
N ALA A 41 -2.40 -7.34 4.64
CA ALA A 41 -1.75 -8.61 4.32
C ALA A 41 -1.31 -9.39 5.56
N ARG A 42 -0.71 -8.72 6.54
CA ARG A 42 -0.25 -9.34 7.78
C ARG A 42 -1.40 -9.81 8.68
N GLU A 43 -2.46 -9.04 8.74
CA GLU A 43 -3.67 -9.41 9.48
C GLU A 43 -4.31 -10.66 8.88
N ILE A 44 -4.41 -10.71 7.55
CA ILE A 44 -4.93 -11.88 6.83
C ILE A 44 -4.11 -13.11 7.15
N ILE A 45 -2.78 -13.04 7.04
CA ILE A 45 -1.90 -14.18 7.33
C ILE A 45 -2.11 -14.68 8.76
N ARG A 46 -2.09 -13.78 9.75
CA ARG A 46 -2.31 -14.16 11.16
C ARG A 46 -3.66 -14.84 11.38
N THR A 47 -4.74 -14.25 10.83
CA THR A 47 -6.08 -14.80 10.95
C THR A 47 -6.20 -16.17 10.26
N GLN A 48 -5.65 -16.31 9.04
CA GLN A 48 -5.70 -17.57 8.32
C GLN A 48 -4.88 -18.68 8.99
N VAL A 49 -3.72 -18.34 9.56
CA VAL A 49 -2.93 -19.31 10.34
C VAL A 49 -3.66 -19.75 11.61
N SER A 50 -4.26 -18.80 12.36
CA SER A 50 -4.98 -19.13 13.61
C SER A 50 -6.28 -19.89 13.38
N SER A 51 -6.94 -19.71 12.24
CA SER A 51 -8.19 -20.40 11.86
C SER A 51 -7.99 -21.64 10.98
N GLU A 52 -6.73 -22.07 10.78
CA GLU A 52 -6.36 -23.15 9.85
C GLU A 52 -6.85 -22.96 8.41
N GLY A 53 -7.05 -21.70 8.00
CA GLY A 53 -7.51 -21.32 6.68
C GLY A 53 -6.49 -21.61 5.58
N ASP A 54 -6.91 -21.49 4.34
CA ASP A 54 -6.08 -21.74 3.16
C ASP A 54 -5.73 -20.48 2.35
N ALA A 55 -6.31 -19.32 2.68
CA ALA A 55 -6.03 -18.05 2.00
C ALA A 55 -4.68 -17.47 2.44
N LEU A 56 -3.61 -18.15 2.09
CA LEU A 56 -2.22 -17.83 2.42
C LEU A 56 -1.38 -17.75 1.15
N PRO A 57 -0.35 -16.88 1.10
CA PRO A 57 0.48 -16.71 -0.10
C PRO A 57 1.26 -17.98 -0.50
N TRP A 58 1.43 -18.95 0.41
CA TRP A 58 2.08 -20.23 0.16
C TRP A 58 1.12 -21.44 0.07
N LYS A 59 -0.21 -21.22 0.20
CA LYS A 59 -1.24 -22.27 0.03
C LYS A 59 -2.17 -21.97 -1.13
N ASN A 60 -2.89 -20.86 -1.06
CA ASN A 60 -3.88 -20.48 -2.07
C ASN A 60 -3.74 -19.00 -2.39
N VAL A 61 -2.79 -18.68 -3.26
CA VAL A 61 -2.43 -17.31 -3.64
C VAL A 61 -3.63 -16.51 -4.20
N LYS A 62 -4.56 -17.19 -4.90
CA LYS A 62 -5.75 -16.55 -5.47
C LYS A 62 -6.72 -16.12 -4.37
N LYS A 63 -7.06 -17.01 -3.45
CA LYS A 63 -7.90 -16.67 -2.30
C LYS A 63 -7.26 -15.59 -1.43
N TYR A 64 -5.96 -15.68 -1.20
CA TYR A 64 -5.20 -14.68 -0.45
C TYR A 64 -5.31 -13.29 -1.12
N ARG A 65 -5.06 -13.21 -2.44
CA ARG A 65 -5.21 -11.99 -3.22
C ARG A 65 -6.63 -11.43 -3.15
N ASP A 66 -7.66 -12.30 -3.28
CA ASP A 66 -9.05 -11.87 -3.24
C ASP A 66 -9.43 -11.33 -1.84
N LEU A 67 -8.93 -11.96 -0.79
CA LEU A 67 -9.13 -11.50 0.59
C LEU A 67 -8.39 -10.16 0.87
N MET A 68 -7.17 -9.99 0.33
CA MET A 68 -6.49 -8.69 0.37
C MET A 68 -7.33 -7.59 -0.29
N LEU A 69 -7.91 -7.87 -1.45
CA LEU A 69 -8.77 -6.92 -2.14
C LEU A 69 -9.99 -6.53 -1.30
N ASP A 70 -10.68 -7.53 -0.74
CA ASP A 70 -11.89 -7.30 0.05
C ASP A 70 -11.59 -6.46 1.29
N LYS A 71 -10.54 -6.79 2.01
CA LYS A 71 -10.10 -6.03 3.19
C LYS A 71 -9.64 -4.61 2.84
N SER A 72 -8.97 -4.41 1.71
CA SER A 72 -8.57 -3.07 1.25
C SER A 72 -9.79 -2.22 0.88
N ILE A 73 -10.82 -2.80 0.26
CA ILE A 73 -12.08 -2.13 -0.04
C ILE A 73 -12.83 -1.77 1.27
N GLU A 74 -12.92 -2.71 2.21
CA GLU A 74 -13.53 -2.46 3.53
C GLU A 74 -12.84 -1.30 4.24
N GLY A 75 -11.50 -1.28 4.27
CA GLY A 75 -10.72 -0.20 4.85
C GLY A 75 -10.98 1.15 4.19
N PHE A 76 -11.04 1.21 2.86
CA PHE A 76 -11.37 2.42 2.12
C PHE A 76 -12.78 2.94 2.46
N ILE A 77 -13.79 2.07 2.44
CA ILE A 77 -15.19 2.43 2.74
C ILE A 77 -15.33 2.88 4.20
N SER A 78 -14.73 2.17 5.13
CA SER A 78 -14.73 2.53 6.55
C SER A 78 -14.10 3.91 6.79
N ALA A 79 -12.99 4.20 6.11
CA ALA A 79 -12.33 5.50 6.17
C ALA A 79 -13.23 6.62 5.60
N MET A 80 -13.97 6.37 4.52
CA MET A 80 -14.94 7.32 3.97
C MET A 80 -16.07 7.66 4.95
N SER A 81 -16.52 6.67 5.72
CA SER A 81 -17.60 6.85 6.71
C SER A 81 -17.14 7.61 7.96
N ASN A 82 -15.83 7.74 8.15
CA ASN A 82 -15.22 8.44 9.29
C ASN A 82 -14.25 9.51 8.81
N PRO A 83 -14.74 10.61 8.19
CA PRO A 83 -13.88 11.63 7.61
C PRO A 83 -12.98 12.27 8.66
N GLN A 84 -11.72 12.48 8.30
CA GLN A 84 -10.72 13.16 9.14
C GLN A 84 -10.58 14.62 8.70
N LYS A 85 -10.12 15.48 9.63
CA LYS A 85 -9.77 16.89 9.31
C LYS A 85 -8.39 17.02 8.65
N GLN A 86 -7.61 15.96 8.68
CA GLN A 86 -6.25 15.89 8.18
C GLN A 86 -6.15 14.73 7.17
N PRO A 87 -5.13 14.74 6.32
CA PRO A 87 -4.83 13.61 5.44
C PRO A 87 -4.75 12.29 6.21
N LEU A 88 -5.36 11.26 5.64
CA LEU A 88 -5.33 9.89 6.16
C LEU A 88 -4.39 9.05 5.31
N PHE A 89 -3.36 8.51 5.93
CA PHE A 89 -2.40 7.66 5.24
C PHE A 89 -2.88 6.22 5.15
N PHE A 90 -2.50 5.54 4.09
CA PHE A 90 -2.77 4.12 3.87
C PHE A 90 -1.45 3.38 3.72
N ASP A 91 -1.22 2.39 4.60
CA ASP A 91 -0.15 1.43 4.40
C ASP A 91 -0.55 0.49 3.28
N ARG A 92 -0.18 0.84 2.05
CA ARG A 92 -0.65 0.27 0.80
C ARG A 92 -2.10 0.63 0.47
N GLY A 93 -2.48 0.44 -0.80
CA GLY A 93 -3.82 0.65 -1.30
C GLY A 93 -4.29 -0.51 -2.17
N ILE A 94 -5.48 -0.39 -2.72
CA ILE A 94 -6.02 -1.36 -3.70
C ILE A 94 -5.07 -1.58 -4.90
N PRO A 95 -4.34 -0.56 -5.43
CA PRO A 95 -3.33 -0.76 -6.46
C PRO A 95 -2.21 -1.74 -6.08
N ASP A 96 -1.85 -1.84 -4.79
CA ASP A 96 -0.86 -2.83 -4.33
C ASP A 96 -1.34 -4.27 -4.54
N THR A 97 -2.66 -4.53 -4.42
CA THR A 97 -3.23 -5.85 -4.71
C THR A 97 -3.12 -6.18 -6.22
N LEU A 98 -3.22 -5.17 -7.09
CA LEU A 98 -2.98 -5.35 -8.52
C LEU A 98 -1.49 -5.61 -8.80
N ALA A 99 -0.59 -4.85 -8.17
CA ALA A 99 0.86 -5.08 -8.26
C ALA A 99 1.24 -6.49 -7.78
N TYR A 100 0.66 -6.94 -6.66
CA TYR A 100 0.83 -8.31 -6.18
C TYR A 100 0.33 -9.35 -7.19
N THR A 101 -0.81 -9.10 -7.84
CA THR A 101 -1.38 -10.00 -8.87
C THR A 101 -0.43 -10.13 -10.06
N HIS A 102 0.22 -9.04 -10.49
CA HIS A 102 1.26 -9.07 -11.51
C HIS A 102 2.50 -9.85 -11.03
N LEU A 103 2.95 -9.61 -9.79
CA LEU A 103 4.13 -10.25 -9.21
C LEU A 103 4.00 -11.79 -9.20
N ILE A 104 2.82 -12.31 -8.83
CA ILE A 104 2.57 -13.75 -8.77
C ILE A 104 2.06 -14.34 -10.10
N ASN A 105 1.99 -13.51 -11.14
CA ASN A 105 1.62 -13.89 -12.51
C ASN A 105 0.30 -14.68 -12.60
N ILE A 106 -0.76 -14.22 -11.94
CA ILE A 106 -2.11 -14.80 -12.06
C ILE A 106 -3.06 -13.84 -12.79
N PRO A 107 -4.16 -14.33 -13.38
CA PRO A 107 -5.13 -13.49 -14.07
C PRO A 107 -5.75 -12.43 -13.15
N ILE A 108 -5.87 -11.21 -13.68
CA ILE A 108 -6.59 -10.13 -13.01
C ILE A 108 -8.08 -10.44 -13.00
N SER A 109 -8.71 -10.39 -11.83
CA SER A 109 -10.17 -10.59 -11.74
C SER A 109 -10.90 -9.30 -12.15
N LYS A 110 -12.11 -9.46 -12.74
CA LYS A 110 -12.99 -8.30 -13.04
C LYS A 110 -13.27 -7.44 -11.80
N LYS A 111 -13.37 -8.07 -10.63
CA LYS A 111 -13.56 -7.38 -9.36
C LYS A 111 -12.37 -6.47 -9.02
N LEU A 112 -11.14 -6.97 -9.17
CA LEU A 112 -9.93 -6.19 -8.92
C LEU A 112 -9.79 -5.03 -9.92
N GLU A 113 -9.99 -5.30 -11.20
CA GLU A 113 -9.95 -4.27 -12.24
C GLU A 113 -11.00 -3.17 -11.99
N SER A 114 -12.23 -3.55 -11.65
CA SER A 114 -13.28 -2.60 -11.29
C SER A 114 -12.95 -1.81 -10.03
N ALA A 115 -12.36 -2.46 -9.02
CA ALA A 115 -12.01 -1.80 -7.76
C ALA A 115 -10.93 -0.74 -7.93
N THR A 116 -9.90 -0.96 -8.75
CA THR A 116 -8.85 0.04 -9.02
C THR A 116 -9.37 1.29 -9.72
N ARG A 117 -10.45 1.17 -10.49
CA ARG A 117 -11.12 2.31 -11.13
C ARG A 117 -12.11 3.02 -10.19
N LYS A 118 -12.77 2.26 -9.32
CA LYS A 118 -13.83 2.78 -8.46
C LYS A 118 -13.30 3.49 -7.22
N TYR A 119 -12.31 2.93 -6.53
CA TYR A 119 -11.78 3.44 -5.28
C TYR A 119 -10.46 4.16 -5.55
N VAL A 120 -10.54 5.49 -5.69
CA VAL A 120 -9.43 6.32 -6.15
C VAL A 120 -8.91 7.18 -5.01
N TYR A 121 -7.62 7.03 -4.71
CA TYR A 121 -6.88 7.77 -3.71
C TYR A 121 -6.34 9.10 -4.27
N ASN A 122 -5.63 9.87 -3.45
CA ASN A 122 -4.90 11.03 -3.94
C ASN A 122 -3.99 10.64 -5.11
N LYS A 123 -3.87 11.53 -6.08
CA LYS A 123 -3.02 11.33 -7.25
C LYS A 123 -1.56 11.07 -6.90
N LYS A 124 -1.07 11.74 -5.85
CA LYS A 124 0.29 11.56 -5.35
C LYS A 124 0.38 10.33 -4.46
N VAL A 125 1.29 9.44 -4.78
CA VAL A 125 1.59 8.22 -4.03
C VAL A 125 3.06 8.24 -3.64
N PHE A 126 3.35 8.08 -2.35
CA PHE A 126 4.71 8.02 -1.85
C PHE A 126 5.22 6.58 -1.93
N ILE A 127 6.28 6.38 -2.71
CA ILE A 127 6.89 5.06 -2.88
C ILE A 127 8.29 5.03 -2.27
N LEU A 128 8.53 4.04 -1.41
CA LEU A 128 9.83 3.84 -0.77
C LEU A 128 10.72 2.97 -1.66
N PRO A 129 11.88 3.49 -2.10
CA PRO A 129 12.80 2.72 -2.93
C PRO A 129 13.48 1.60 -2.14
N PRO A 130 13.96 0.54 -2.81
CA PRO A 130 14.81 -0.46 -2.18
C PRO A 130 16.06 0.19 -1.58
N TRP A 131 16.34 -0.12 -0.32
CA TRP A 131 17.47 0.47 0.39
C TRP A 131 18.28 -0.61 1.10
N LYS A 132 19.43 -0.94 0.54
CA LYS A 132 20.27 -2.05 0.98
C LYS A 132 20.76 -1.89 2.42
N ASP A 133 21.08 -0.67 2.82
CA ASP A 133 21.68 -0.39 4.15
C ASP A 133 20.74 -0.68 5.32
N ILE A 134 19.42 -0.55 5.08
CA ILE A 134 18.39 -0.85 6.11
C ILE A 134 17.67 -2.17 5.88
N TYR A 135 17.98 -2.85 4.77
CA TYR A 135 17.33 -4.11 4.43
C TYR A 135 17.72 -5.22 5.41
N LYS A 136 16.74 -5.75 6.12
CA LYS A 136 16.92 -6.87 7.05
C LYS A 136 15.93 -7.98 6.70
N THR A 137 16.41 -9.20 6.66
CA THR A 137 15.58 -10.40 6.64
C THR A 137 15.17 -10.75 8.06
N ASP A 138 13.93 -11.17 8.26
CA ASP A 138 13.41 -11.68 9.52
C ASP A 138 12.65 -13.00 9.31
N SER A 139 12.13 -13.59 10.37
CA SER A 139 11.40 -14.87 10.30
C SER A 139 10.15 -14.84 9.41
N GLU A 140 9.54 -13.68 9.24
CA GLU A 140 8.37 -13.46 8.38
C GLU A 140 8.77 -13.02 6.96
N ARG A 141 10.04 -12.63 6.77
CA ARG A 141 10.55 -12.03 5.52
C ARG A 141 11.73 -12.84 4.99
N LYS A 142 11.39 -13.83 4.14
CA LYS A 142 12.37 -14.71 3.48
C LYS A 142 12.88 -14.15 2.14
N GLN A 143 12.25 -13.09 1.64
CA GLN A 143 12.61 -12.46 0.36
C GLN A 143 14.00 -11.85 0.45
N ASP A 144 14.80 -12.02 -0.59
CA ASP A 144 16.11 -11.39 -0.70
C ASP A 144 16.00 -9.94 -1.24
N PHE A 145 17.13 -9.25 -1.32
CA PHE A 145 17.15 -7.86 -1.78
C PHE A 145 16.80 -7.72 -3.27
N GLU A 146 17.12 -8.71 -4.11
CA GLU A 146 16.81 -8.71 -5.53
C GLU A 146 15.29 -8.85 -5.74
N GLU A 147 14.63 -9.70 -4.98
CA GLU A 147 13.17 -9.79 -4.95
C GLU A 147 12.51 -8.49 -4.49
N ALA A 148 13.11 -7.79 -3.52
CA ALA A 148 12.62 -6.47 -3.10
C ALA A 148 12.71 -5.43 -4.22
N VAL A 149 13.79 -5.44 -5.00
CA VAL A 149 13.98 -4.58 -6.18
C VAL A 149 12.97 -4.94 -7.27
N ALA A 150 12.76 -6.22 -7.55
CA ALA A 150 11.76 -6.66 -8.53
C ALA A 150 10.34 -6.25 -8.13
N THR A 151 9.99 -6.45 -6.86
CA THR A 151 8.70 -6.01 -6.29
C THR A 151 8.50 -4.51 -6.46
N TYR A 152 9.51 -3.70 -6.12
CA TYR A 152 9.45 -2.25 -6.28
C TYR A 152 9.16 -1.85 -7.73
N LYS A 153 9.85 -2.44 -8.71
CA LYS A 153 9.64 -2.15 -10.13
C LYS A 153 8.21 -2.44 -10.58
N ILE A 154 7.67 -3.60 -10.19
CA ILE A 154 6.29 -3.98 -10.52
C ILE A 154 5.30 -2.99 -9.89
N MET A 155 5.50 -2.61 -8.63
CA MET A 155 4.66 -1.62 -7.96
C MET A 155 4.72 -0.27 -8.68
N PHE A 156 5.93 0.21 -8.99
CA PHE A 156 6.14 1.47 -9.70
C PHE A 156 5.38 1.50 -11.04
N GLU A 157 5.55 0.48 -11.88
CA GLU A 157 4.87 0.40 -13.18
C GLU A 157 3.36 0.26 -13.02
N THR A 158 2.87 -0.49 -12.03
CA THR A 158 1.43 -0.66 -11.78
C THR A 158 0.77 0.67 -11.41
N TYR A 159 1.35 1.42 -10.49
CA TYR A 159 0.82 2.73 -10.09
C TYR A 159 0.88 3.75 -11.22
N LYS A 160 1.99 3.78 -11.96
CA LYS A 160 2.16 4.64 -13.15
C LYS A 160 1.10 4.33 -14.22
N HIS A 161 0.87 3.04 -14.50
CA HIS A 161 -0.17 2.61 -15.45
C HIS A 161 -1.58 3.02 -15.03
N LEU A 162 -1.87 3.05 -13.72
CA LEU A 162 -3.14 3.53 -13.18
C LEU A 162 -3.25 5.07 -13.15
N GLY A 163 -2.23 5.80 -13.60
CA GLY A 163 -2.24 7.26 -13.70
C GLY A 163 -1.95 7.99 -12.38
N TYR A 164 -1.31 7.33 -11.42
CA TYR A 164 -0.81 7.97 -10.20
C TYR A 164 0.54 8.65 -10.44
N GLU A 165 0.78 9.74 -9.72
CA GLU A 165 2.06 10.43 -9.64
C GLU A 165 2.89 9.83 -8.50
N LEU A 166 3.96 9.15 -8.84
CA LEU A 166 4.84 8.51 -7.85
C LEU A 166 5.90 9.50 -7.36
N ILE A 167 5.93 9.73 -6.06
CA ILE A 167 6.94 10.52 -5.38
C ILE A 167 7.85 9.55 -4.62
N GLU A 168 9.08 9.41 -5.08
CA GLU A 168 10.07 8.57 -4.40
C GLU A 168 10.51 9.21 -3.09
N VAL A 169 10.37 8.47 -1.98
CA VAL A 169 10.79 8.94 -0.66
C VAL A 169 12.31 8.85 -0.55
N PRO A 170 13.01 9.95 -0.20
CA PRO A 170 14.47 9.95 -0.14
C PRO A 170 15.00 9.01 0.94
N LYS A 171 16.22 8.49 0.73
CA LYS A 171 16.94 7.61 1.67
C LYS A 171 17.61 8.46 2.77
N LEU A 172 16.81 8.90 3.70
CA LEU A 172 17.20 9.76 4.81
C LEU A 172 16.78 9.14 6.17
N SER A 173 16.99 9.83 7.28
CA SER A 173 16.48 9.41 8.59
C SER A 173 14.96 9.25 8.57
N VAL A 174 14.41 8.54 9.55
CA VAL A 174 12.96 8.29 9.62
C VAL A 174 12.20 9.60 9.77
N GLU A 175 12.69 10.51 10.58
CA GLU A 175 12.11 11.82 10.85
C GLU A 175 12.12 12.71 9.61
N GLU A 176 13.24 12.73 8.86
CA GLU A 176 13.34 13.48 7.61
C GLU A 176 12.40 12.94 6.54
N ARG A 177 12.26 11.62 6.42
CA ARG A 177 11.31 10.99 5.50
C ARG A 177 9.85 11.31 5.84
N ALA A 178 9.49 11.25 7.13
CA ALA A 178 8.16 11.63 7.60
C ALA A 178 7.87 13.11 7.30
N SER A 179 8.82 13.98 7.62
CA SER A 179 8.73 15.41 7.33
C SER A 179 8.61 15.71 5.83
N PHE A 180 9.36 14.99 4.99
CA PHE A 180 9.27 15.09 3.53
C PHE A 180 7.86 14.75 3.03
N ILE A 181 7.28 13.64 3.47
CA ILE A 181 5.92 13.23 3.08
C ILE A 181 4.90 14.27 3.52
N ILE A 182 4.89 14.64 4.80
CA ILE A 182 3.93 15.58 5.37
C ILE A 182 3.96 16.91 4.61
N LYS A 183 5.14 17.47 4.33
CA LYS A 183 5.29 18.72 3.58
C LYS A 183 4.71 18.61 2.16
N ASN A 184 4.94 17.50 1.46
CA ASN A 184 4.46 17.30 0.09
C ASN A 184 2.94 17.07 0.00
N VAL A 185 2.30 16.66 1.10
CA VAL A 185 0.84 16.53 1.18
C VAL A 185 0.19 17.88 1.48
N VAL A 186 0.67 18.60 2.49
CA VAL A 186 0.06 19.87 2.96
C VAL A 186 0.16 20.99 1.93
N PHE A 187 1.28 21.10 1.20
CA PHE A 187 1.45 22.13 0.15
C PHE A 187 0.67 21.87 -1.14
N SER A 188 -0.06 20.77 -1.25
CA SER A 188 -0.87 20.45 -2.44
C SER A 188 -2.31 20.96 -2.35
N GLU A 189 -2.71 21.56 -1.24
CA GLU A 189 -4.06 22.09 -0.99
C GLU A 189 -4.16 23.62 -1.14
N LEU A 190 -3.06 24.28 -1.55
CA LEU A 190 -2.99 25.71 -1.86
C LEU A 190 -2.91 25.96 -3.37
#